data_9c1894b49ae9cc3546d3f90d5cd0a2c7
#
_entry.id   9c1894b49ae9cc3546d3f90d5cd0a2c7
#
_cell.length_a   1.000
_cell.length_b   1.000
_cell.length_c   1.000
_cell.angle_alpha   90.00
_cell.angle_beta   90.00
_cell.angle_gamma   90.00
#
_symmetry.space_group_name_H-M   'P 1'
#
loop_
_entity.id
_entity.type
_entity.pdbx_description
1 polymer ?
#
loop_
_entity_poly.entity_id
_entity_poly.type
_entity_poly.pdbx_seq_one_letter_code
_entity_poly.pdbx_strand_id
1 'polypeptide(L)'
;MTFNWVCSLPSQTVSVTTSNKCRSLKGLIDSGGCNGFPSFLPKEVRNIKDPYARALAKRIERLPVQLQFGDSRSCIMSSCVKPLNQSEANPVVLLHCFDSSCLEWRCALPLLENAGLETWAIDVLGWGFSNLGSLPPCTVASKRYHLYQIWSTYIKRPMILVGPSLGAAVAIDFALHYPEAVKKLVLINASVYAEGNGNLSKLPTTVAYAGVSFLKCLPLRFYANMIAFSNISLSTTFDWTNVGRLHCLLPWWKEATISFMNCGGYNVAGQIKQVKHKTLIICGEQDQIISYQETMKLHCELPDSKMRLVPESGHLPHVEKPTYVAQLIREFVQGDSW
;
A
#
# COMPACT_ATOMS: atom_id res chain seq x y z
N MET A 1 -34.69 39.57 -24.25
CA MET A 1 -33.29 39.97 -24.50
C MET A 1 -32.42 39.04 -23.72
N THR A 2 -31.94 38.02 -24.38
CA THR A 2 -31.08 36.98 -23.81
C THR A 2 -29.67 37.25 -24.26
N PHE A 3 -28.76 37.48 -23.32
CA PHE A 3 -27.32 37.60 -23.60
C PHE A 3 -26.63 36.28 -23.33
N ASN A 4 -26.17 35.63 -24.40
CA ASN A 4 -25.25 34.51 -24.38
C ASN A 4 -23.81 35.05 -24.28
N TRP A 5 -23.08 34.67 -23.21
CA TRP A 5 -21.62 34.81 -23.17
C TRP A 5 -20.99 33.45 -23.45
N VAL A 6 -20.37 33.33 -24.60
CA VAL A 6 -19.46 32.24 -24.95
C VAL A 6 -18.06 32.68 -24.55
N CYS A 7 -17.49 32.07 -23.51
CA CYS A 7 -16.08 32.25 -23.18
C CYS A 7 -15.27 31.13 -23.84
N SER A 8 -14.56 31.48 -24.90
CA SER A 8 -13.51 30.67 -25.52
C SER A 8 -12.22 30.79 -24.72
N LEU A 9 -11.73 29.70 -24.15
CA LEU A 9 -10.41 29.58 -23.54
C LEU A 9 -9.36 29.21 -24.62
N PRO A 10 -8.19 29.85 -24.65
CA PRO A 10 -7.14 29.49 -25.59
C PRO A 10 -6.44 28.20 -25.15
N SER A 11 -6.29 27.26 -26.08
CA SER A 11 -5.48 26.05 -25.95
C SER A 11 -4.00 26.42 -25.84
N GLN A 12 -3.44 26.32 -24.64
CA GLN A 12 -1.99 26.37 -24.46
C GLN A 12 -1.41 24.94 -24.61
N THR A 13 -0.69 24.77 -25.69
CA THR A 13 0.21 23.61 -25.88
C THR A 13 1.36 23.71 -24.87
N VAL A 14 1.32 22.89 -23.83
CA VAL A 14 2.41 22.74 -22.87
C VAL A 14 3.48 21.85 -23.48
N SER A 15 4.58 22.46 -23.93
CA SER A 15 5.80 21.75 -24.30
C SER A 15 6.41 21.11 -23.03
N VAL A 16 6.45 19.80 -22.98
CA VAL A 16 7.09 19.03 -21.91
C VAL A 16 8.60 19.13 -22.06
N THR A 17 9.21 20.13 -21.42
CA THR A 17 10.66 20.16 -21.20
C THR A 17 10.99 19.21 -20.04
N THR A 18 11.55 18.04 -20.35
CA THR A 18 12.10 17.10 -19.38
C THR A 18 13.26 17.76 -18.62
N SER A 19 13.01 18.11 -17.36
CA SER A 19 13.98 18.74 -16.46
C SER A 19 15.24 17.88 -16.30
N ASN A 20 16.41 18.45 -16.58
CA ASN A 20 17.72 17.85 -16.47
C ASN A 20 18.11 17.34 -15.05
N LYS A 21 17.35 17.70 -14.02
CA LYS A 21 17.59 17.23 -12.62
C LYS A 21 17.29 15.76 -12.40
N CYS A 22 16.37 15.15 -13.15
CA CYS A 22 16.07 13.72 -13.01
C CYS A 22 17.13 12.83 -13.70
N ARG A 23 17.91 13.36 -14.65
CA ARG A 23 19.01 12.61 -15.30
C ARG A 23 20.20 12.37 -14.37
N SER A 24 20.46 13.25 -13.42
CA SER A 24 21.56 13.11 -12.45
C SER A 24 21.33 11.98 -11.43
N LEU A 25 20.06 11.62 -11.15
CA LEU A 25 19.73 10.53 -10.22
C LEU A 25 19.78 9.12 -10.86
N LYS A 26 19.79 9.01 -12.18
CA LYS A 26 19.98 7.72 -12.87
C LYS A 26 21.36 7.10 -12.65
N GLY A 27 22.34 7.85 -12.20
CA GLY A 27 23.68 7.34 -11.82
C GLY A 27 23.73 6.62 -10.47
N LEU A 28 22.62 6.61 -9.70
CA LEU A 28 22.44 5.85 -8.45
C LEU A 28 21.71 4.51 -8.68
N ILE A 29 21.82 3.92 -9.89
CA ILE A 29 21.40 2.54 -10.11
C ILE A 29 22.41 1.66 -9.38
N ASP A 30 21.96 1.18 -8.24
CA ASP A 30 22.69 0.36 -7.29
C ASP A 30 23.32 -0.87 -7.97
N SER A 31 24.64 -0.89 -8.01
CA SER A 31 25.42 -2.12 -8.23
C SER A 31 25.09 -3.07 -7.08
N GLY A 32 24.51 -4.23 -7.38
CA GLY A 32 24.06 -5.22 -6.41
C GLY A 32 25.06 -5.43 -5.27
N GLY A 33 24.57 -5.24 -4.03
CA GLY A 33 25.36 -5.48 -2.85
C GLY A 33 25.93 -6.90 -2.82
N CYS A 34 27.04 -7.14 -2.15
CA CYS A 34 27.81 -8.39 -2.10
C CYS A 34 27.03 -9.68 -1.78
N ASN A 35 25.72 -9.63 -1.54
CA ASN A 35 24.83 -10.77 -1.26
C ASN A 35 23.55 -10.78 -2.11
N GLY A 36 23.48 -10.02 -3.21
CA GLY A 36 22.33 -9.97 -4.11
C GLY A 36 21.09 -9.22 -3.57
N PHE A 37 21.20 -8.50 -2.45
CA PHE A 37 20.18 -7.56 -2.00
C PHE A 37 20.49 -6.15 -2.49
N PRO A 38 19.48 -5.33 -2.86
CA PRO A 38 19.67 -3.91 -3.12
C PRO A 38 20.39 -3.21 -1.97
N SER A 39 21.37 -2.38 -2.28
CA SER A 39 22.23 -1.71 -1.27
C SER A 39 21.48 -0.72 -0.40
N PHE A 40 20.32 -0.24 -0.85
CA PHE A 40 19.48 0.68 -0.10
C PHE A 40 18.62 0.00 1.00
N LEU A 41 18.53 -1.32 1.02
CA LEU A 41 17.84 -2.04 2.09
C LEU A 41 18.68 -2.02 3.38
N PRO A 42 18.02 -2.00 4.55
CA PRO A 42 18.72 -2.13 5.83
C PRO A 42 19.61 -3.38 5.86
N LYS A 43 20.78 -3.27 6.49
CA LYS A 43 21.74 -4.39 6.59
C LYS A 43 21.15 -5.64 7.24
N GLU A 44 20.19 -5.45 8.11
CA GLU A 44 19.42 -6.47 8.83
C GLU A 44 18.66 -7.43 7.91
N VAL A 45 18.42 -7.06 6.65
CA VAL A 45 17.83 -7.96 5.64
C VAL A 45 18.64 -9.24 5.48
N ARG A 46 19.95 -9.21 5.76
CA ARG A 46 20.83 -10.39 5.72
C ARG A 46 20.50 -11.42 6.78
N ASN A 47 19.92 -10.98 7.91
CA ASN A 47 19.58 -11.81 9.06
C ASN A 47 18.18 -12.46 8.92
N ILE A 48 17.40 -12.09 7.91
CA ILE A 48 16.09 -12.67 7.64
C ILE A 48 16.26 -14.13 7.22
N LYS A 49 15.56 -15.03 7.90
CA LYS A 49 15.58 -16.48 7.62
C LYS A 49 14.52 -16.88 6.60
N ASP A 50 13.37 -16.22 6.60
CA ASP A 50 12.25 -16.48 5.70
C ASP A 50 12.70 -16.44 4.22
N PRO A 51 12.64 -17.57 3.50
CA PRO A 51 13.13 -17.67 2.11
C PRO A 51 12.30 -16.83 1.14
N TYR A 52 11.00 -16.69 1.37
CA TYR A 52 10.11 -15.87 0.54
C TYR A 52 10.41 -14.39 0.72
N ALA A 53 10.66 -13.94 1.95
CA ALA A 53 11.06 -12.57 2.21
C ALA A 53 12.42 -12.25 1.57
N ARG A 54 13.38 -13.18 1.64
CA ARG A 54 14.69 -13.02 0.98
C ARG A 54 14.58 -12.97 -0.54
N ALA A 55 13.73 -13.82 -1.12
CA ALA A 55 13.51 -13.83 -2.57
C ALA A 55 12.86 -12.51 -3.04
N LEU A 56 11.81 -12.05 -2.33
CA LEU A 56 11.12 -10.82 -2.70
C LEU A 56 11.98 -9.58 -2.45
N ALA A 57 12.75 -9.54 -1.36
CA ALA A 57 13.65 -8.42 -1.04
C ALA A 57 14.70 -8.17 -2.14
N LYS A 58 15.16 -9.21 -2.82
CA LYS A 58 16.08 -9.08 -3.97
C LYS A 58 15.44 -8.41 -5.19
N ARG A 59 14.10 -8.40 -5.27
CA ARG A 59 13.33 -7.82 -6.36
C ARG A 59 12.87 -6.40 -6.09
N ILE A 60 13.06 -5.88 -4.86
CA ILE A 60 12.66 -4.52 -4.54
C ILE A 60 13.55 -3.56 -5.31
N GLU A 61 12.92 -2.67 -6.04
CA GLU A 61 13.58 -1.58 -6.76
C GLU A 61 12.98 -0.23 -6.37
N ARG A 62 13.67 0.85 -6.73
CA ARG A 62 13.22 2.21 -6.53
C ARG A 62 12.97 2.90 -7.86
N LEU A 63 11.80 3.49 -8.01
CA LEU A 63 11.38 4.25 -9.18
C LEU A 63 11.34 5.75 -8.87
N PRO A 64 11.85 6.62 -9.76
CA PRO A 64 11.75 8.06 -9.58
C PRO A 64 10.28 8.51 -9.75
N VAL A 65 9.72 9.13 -8.71
CA VAL A 65 8.36 9.67 -8.68
C VAL A 65 8.42 11.16 -8.40
N GLN A 66 7.86 11.96 -9.32
CA GLN A 66 7.78 13.39 -9.15
C GLN A 66 6.57 13.74 -8.28
N LEU A 67 6.83 14.49 -7.22
CA LEU A 67 5.78 15.01 -6.35
C LEU A 67 5.83 16.55 -6.38
N GLN A 68 4.66 17.16 -6.39
CA GLN A 68 4.51 18.60 -6.30
C GLN A 68 3.54 18.93 -5.16
N PHE A 69 4.01 19.72 -4.22
CA PHE A 69 3.22 20.22 -3.10
C PHE A 69 3.33 21.75 -3.06
N GLY A 70 2.29 22.44 -3.53
CA GLY A 70 2.36 23.88 -3.79
C GLY A 70 3.44 24.19 -4.83
N ASP A 71 4.33 25.14 -4.53
CA ASP A 71 5.45 25.52 -5.39
C ASP A 71 6.67 24.59 -5.27
N SER A 72 6.68 23.71 -4.28
CA SER A 72 7.78 22.77 -4.04
C SER A 72 7.66 21.54 -4.91
N ARG A 73 8.67 21.29 -5.75
CA ARG A 73 8.82 20.04 -6.51
C ARG A 73 9.88 19.17 -5.88
N SER A 74 9.57 17.93 -5.65
CA SER A 74 10.51 16.92 -5.15
C SER A 74 10.46 15.66 -6.01
N CYS A 75 11.60 15.02 -6.17
CA CYS A 75 11.67 13.69 -6.78
C CYS A 75 12.06 12.71 -5.68
N ILE A 76 11.16 11.78 -5.38
CA ILE A 76 11.46 10.69 -4.46
C ILE A 76 11.78 9.42 -5.25
N MET A 77 12.51 8.50 -4.61
CA MET A 77 12.77 7.18 -5.16
C MET A 77 11.81 6.20 -4.48
N SER A 78 10.65 5.96 -5.09
CA SER A 78 9.58 5.12 -4.54
C SER A 78 9.90 3.64 -4.71
N SER A 79 9.84 2.87 -3.62
CA SER A 79 10.09 1.43 -3.66
C SER A 79 8.85 0.65 -4.10
N CYS A 80 9.12 -0.41 -4.85
CA CYS A 80 8.11 -1.36 -5.30
C CYS A 80 8.75 -2.69 -5.71
N VAL A 81 7.91 -3.69 -5.89
CA VAL A 81 8.24 -4.90 -6.64
C VAL A 81 7.46 -4.85 -7.95
N LYS A 82 8.17 -4.86 -9.07
CA LYS A 82 7.56 -4.91 -10.40
C LYS A 82 7.16 -6.34 -10.78
N PRO A 83 6.15 -6.49 -11.66
CA PRO A 83 5.78 -7.79 -12.20
C PRO A 83 6.93 -8.42 -12.97
N LEU A 84 7.01 -9.75 -12.96
CA LEU A 84 7.95 -10.51 -13.78
C LEU A 84 7.57 -10.48 -15.26
N ASN A 85 6.28 -10.49 -15.55
CA ASN A 85 5.76 -10.47 -16.90
C ASN A 85 4.74 -9.34 -17.05
N GLN A 86 4.76 -8.67 -18.18
CA GLN A 86 3.71 -7.73 -18.57
C GLN A 86 2.58 -8.49 -19.28
N SER A 87 1.36 -8.00 -19.14
CA SER A 87 0.15 -8.55 -19.75
C SER A 87 -0.68 -7.42 -20.33
N GLU A 88 -1.51 -7.72 -21.33
CA GLU A 88 -2.53 -6.79 -21.84
C GLU A 88 -3.70 -6.63 -20.86
N ALA A 89 -3.89 -7.57 -19.94
CA ALA A 89 -4.92 -7.51 -18.91
C ALA A 89 -4.63 -6.41 -17.86
N ASN A 90 -5.65 -6.02 -17.13
CA ASN A 90 -5.51 -5.04 -16.05
C ASN A 90 -4.59 -5.57 -14.94
N PRO A 91 -3.53 -4.83 -14.55
CA PRO A 91 -2.59 -5.29 -13.54
C PRO A 91 -3.21 -5.33 -12.16
N VAL A 92 -2.73 -6.25 -11.34
CA VAL A 92 -3.03 -6.32 -9.90
C VAL A 92 -2.00 -5.48 -9.16
N VAL A 93 -2.47 -4.53 -8.36
CA VAL A 93 -1.61 -3.64 -7.56
C VAL A 93 -1.88 -3.88 -6.09
N LEU A 94 -0.88 -4.37 -5.39
CA LEU A 94 -0.92 -4.75 -3.98
C LEU A 94 -0.41 -3.60 -3.12
N LEU A 95 -1.26 -3.11 -2.23
CA LEU A 95 -0.91 -2.19 -1.15
C LEU A 95 -0.63 -3.01 0.11
N HIS A 96 0.05 -2.42 1.07
CA HIS A 96 0.32 -3.04 2.37
C HIS A 96 -0.51 -2.42 3.49
N CYS A 97 -0.51 -3.04 4.67
CA CYS A 97 -1.16 -2.56 5.89
C CYS A 97 -0.49 -1.29 6.46
N PHE A 98 -1.04 -0.79 7.57
CA PHE A 98 -0.41 0.26 8.37
C PHE A 98 1.00 -0.16 8.76
N ASP A 99 1.95 0.78 8.64
CA ASP A 99 3.32 0.62 9.11
C ASP A 99 3.99 -0.70 8.68
N SER A 100 3.87 -0.98 7.36
CA SER A 100 4.36 -2.19 6.70
C SER A 100 5.12 -1.85 5.40
N SER A 101 5.31 -2.82 4.53
CA SER A 101 6.00 -2.67 3.25
C SER A 101 5.53 -3.73 2.23
N CYS A 102 5.97 -3.60 0.98
CA CYS A 102 5.73 -4.59 -0.08
C CYS A 102 6.17 -6.02 0.29
N LEU A 103 7.07 -6.20 1.26
CA LEU A 103 7.46 -7.53 1.78
C LEU A 103 6.31 -8.26 2.48
N GLU A 104 5.23 -7.58 2.83
CA GLU A 104 4.01 -8.21 3.34
C GLU A 104 3.46 -9.24 2.36
N TRP A 105 3.62 -9.01 1.07
CA TRP A 105 3.11 -9.85 -0.01
C TRP A 105 4.02 -10.99 -0.44
N ARG A 106 5.11 -11.24 0.27
CA ARG A 106 6.17 -12.19 -0.12
C ARG A 106 5.70 -13.62 -0.41
N CYS A 107 4.60 -14.06 0.22
CA CYS A 107 4.02 -15.37 -0.02
C CYS A 107 2.94 -15.36 -1.12
N ALA A 108 2.10 -14.33 -1.16
CA ALA A 108 0.96 -14.26 -2.08
C ALA A 108 1.33 -13.74 -3.49
N LEU A 109 2.27 -12.78 -3.58
CA LEU A 109 2.67 -12.18 -4.86
C LEU A 109 3.19 -13.22 -5.86
N PRO A 110 4.11 -14.14 -5.51
CA PRO A 110 4.57 -15.18 -6.44
C PRO A 110 3.45 -16.11 -6.93
N LEU A 111 2.44 -16.35 -6.08
CA LEU A 111 1.28 -17.19 -6.45
C LEU A 111 0.40 -16.49 -7.49
N LEU A 112 0.22 -15.17 -7.38
CA LEU A 112 -0.50 -14.36 -8.36
C LEU A 112 0.25 -14.31 -9.70
N GLU A 113 1.57 -14.11 -9.67
CA GLU A 113 2.42 -14.13 -10.86
C GLU A 113 2.40 -15.50 -11.55
N ASN A 114 2.50 -16.59 -10.79
CA ASN A 114 2.42 -17.97 -11.31
C ASN A 114 1.04 -18.27 -11.92
N ALA A 115 0.00 -17.56 -11.49
CA ALA A 115 -1.33 -17.64 -12.09
C ALA A 115 -1.48 -16.76 -13.36
N GLY A 116 -0.40 -16.17 -13.85
CA GLY A 116 -0.35 -15.34 -15.05
C GLY A 116 -0.82 -13.89 -14.85
N LEU A 117 -0.95 -13.42 -13.61
CA LEU A 117 -1.38 -12.05 -13.32
C LEU A 117 -0.15 -11.12 -13.27
N GLU A 118 -0.22 -10.01 -14.02
CA GLU A 118 0.73 -8.91 -13.88
C GLU A 118 0.53 -8.28 -12.50
N THR A 119 1.49 -8.49 -11.58
CA THR A 119 1.32 -8.13 -10.17
C THR A 119 2.40 -7.16 -9.69
N TRP A 120 1.99 -6.01 -9.23
CA TRP A 120 2.81 -5.00 -8.58
C TRP A 120 2.62 -5.06 -7.07
N ALA A 121 3.67 -4.84 -6.29
CA ALA A 121 3.54 -4.49 -4.87
C ALA A 121 4.22 -3.15 -4.63
N ILE A 122 3.47 -2.16 -4.11
CA ILE A 122 3.90 -0.77 -4.00
C ILE A 122 3.99 -0.38 -2.53
N ASP A 123 5.10 0.26 -2.16
CA ASP A 123 5.22 0.88 -0.86
C ASP A 123 4.46 2.20 -0.81
N VAL A 124 3.56 2.33 0.15
CA VAL A 124 2.77 3.54 0.37
C VAL A 124 3.68 4.64 0.93
N LEU A 125 3.57 5.87 0.40
CA LEU A 125 4.40 7.01 0.80
C LEU A 125 4.57 7.12 2.32
N GLY A 126 5.81 7.23 2.76
CA GLY A 126 6.18 7.33 4.18
C GLY A 126 6.46 6.00 4.86
N TRP A 127 6.15 4.86 4.22
CA TRP A 127 6.49 3.51 4.68
C TRP A 127 7.27 2.74 3.62
N GLY A 128 7.62 1.49 3.92
CA GLY A 128 8.41 0.67 3.03
C GLY A 128 9.85 1.15 2.87
N PHE A 129 10.42 0.96 1.69
CA PHE A 129 11.85 1.15 1.43
C PHE A 129 12.14 2.34 0.50
N SER A 130 11.19 3.23 0.29
CA SER A 130 11.36 4.44 -0.54
C SER A 130 12.47 5.34 0.01
N ASN A 131 13.14 6.10 -0.87
CA ASN A 131 13.99 7.21 -0.44
C ASN A 131 13.21 8.51 -0.63
N LEU A 132 12.92 9.17 0.47
CA LEU A 132 12.06 10.37 0.48
C LEU A 132 12.82 11.66 0.19
N GLY A 133 14.16 11.61 0.10
CA GLY A 133 14.98 12.81 -0.14
C GLY A 133 14.77 13.87 0.95
N SER A 134 14.29 15.05 0.55
CA SER A 134 13.68 15.99 1.49
C SER A 134 12.31 15.45 1.83
N LEU A 135 12.07 15.04 3.06
CA LEU A 135 10.85 14.40 3.53
C LEU A 135 9.59 15.19 3.07
N PRO A 136 8.76 14.66 2.16
CA PRO A 136 7.51 15.30 1.81
C PRO A 136 6.46 15.13 2.91
N PRO A 137 5.40 15.94 2.94
CA PRO A 137 4.25 15.65 3.77
C PRO A 137 3.75 14.22 3.51
N CYS A 138 3.54 13.41 4.57
CA CYS A 138 3.05 12.04 4.44
C CYS A 138 1.56 11.94 4.82
N THR A 139 0.80 12.96 4.49
CA THR A 139 -0.67 13.04 4.71
C THR A 139 -1.44 12.08 3.80
N VAL A 140 -2.72 11.89 4.09
CA VAL A 140 -3.64 11.10 3.22
C VAL A 140 -3.63 11.61 1.78
N ALA A 141 -3.74 12.94 1.58
CA ALA A 141 -3.71 13.54 0.26
C ALA A 141 -2.37 13.29 -0.46
N SER A 142 -1.25 13.35 0.26
CA SER A 142 0.08 13.10 -0.30
C SER A 142 0.27 11.63 -0.68
N LYS A 143 -0.23 10.68 0.13
CA LYS A 143 -0.21 9.25 -0.18
C LYS A 143 -1.03 8.94 -1.43
N ARG A 144 -2.23 9.51 -1.53
CA ARG A 144 -3.08 9.40 -2.72
C ARG A 144 -2.40 9.96 -3.97
N TYR A 145 -1.83 11.16 -3.88
CA TYR A 145 -1.12 11.80 -4.99
C TYR A 145 0.12 10.99 -5.42
N HIS A 146 0.87 10.45 -4.47
CA HIS A 146 2.00 9.58 -4.75
C HIS A 146 1.58 8.32 -5.54
N LEU A 147 0.51 7.65 -5.12
CA LEU A 147 -0.01 6.47 -5.82
C LEU A 147 -0.50 6.83 -7.23
N TYR A 148 -1.13 8.01 -7.39
CA TYR A 148 -1.52 8.53 -8.70
C TYR A 148 -0.31 8.75 -9.61
N GLN A 149 0.78 9.33 -9.09
CA GLN A 149 2.00 9.55 -9.87
C GLN A 149 2.65 8.23 -10.31
N ILE A 150 2.63 7.21 -9.47
CA ILE A 150 3.09 5.86 -9.85
C ILE A 150 2.20 5.30 -10.96
N TRP A 151 0.89 5.34 -10.77
CA TRP A 151 -0.05 4.86 -11.77
C TRP A 151 0.09 5.57 -13.11
N SER A 152 0.06 6.90 -13.13
CA SER A 152 0.12 7.70 -14.36
C SER A 152 1.46 7.61 -15.10
N THR A 153 2.55 7.31 -14.38
CA THR A 153 3.89 7.24 -14.97
C THR A 153 4.24 5.83 -15.45
N TYR A 154 3.93 4.81 -14.67
CA TYR A 154 4.45 3.45 -14.87
C TYR A 154 3.39 2.43 -15.27
N ILE A 155 2.18 2.50 -14.70
CA ILE A 155 1.13 1.51 -14.93
C ILE A 155 0.25 1.90 -16.13
N LYS A 156 -0.31 3.10 -16.14
CA LYS A 156 -1.05 3.76 -17.22
C LYS A 156 -2.32 3.02 -17.71
N ARG A 157 -2.76 2.01 -16.99
CA ARG A 157 -3.97 1.21 -17.28
C ARG A 157 -4.80 1.09 -16.01
N PRO A 158 -6.14 0.92 -16.13
CA PRO A 158 -6.97 0.65 -14.97
C PRO A 158 -6.46 -0.59 -14.23
N MET A 159 -6.34 -0.53 -12.91
CA MET A 159 -5.75 -1.59 -12.11
C MET A 159 -6.78 -2.27 -11.21
N ILE A 160 -6.52 -3.52 -10.84
CA ILE A 160 -7.20 -4.19 -9.73
C ILE A 160 -6.42 -3.81 -8.47
N LEU A 161 -7.00 -2.96 -7.64
CA LEU A 161 -6.31 -2.44 -6.45
C LEU A 161 -6.67 -3.29 -5.24
N VAL A 162 -5.65 -3.88 -4.62
CA VAL A 162 -5.78 -4.79 -3.48
C VAL A 162 -5.23 -4.12 -2.24
N GLY A 163 -6.05 -3.98 -1.20
CA GLY A 163 -5.64 -3.34 0.05
C GLY A 163 -6.09 -4.12 1.27
N PRO A 164 -5.14 -4.58 2.13
CA PRO A 164 -5.44 -5.16 3.43
C PRO A 164 -5.50 -4.07 4.51
N SER A 165 -6.38 -4.22 5.49
CA SER A 165 -6.47 -3.34 6.66
C SER A 165 -6.52 -1.86 6.27
N LEU A 166 -5.54 -1.04 6.69
CA LEU A 166 -5.41 0.36 6.26
C LEU A 166 -5.24 0.50 4.74
N GLY A 167 -4.60 -0.45 4.07
CA GLY A 167 -4.49 -0.47 2.60
C GLY A 167 -5.85 -0.46 1.91
N ALA A 168 -6.90 -0.99 2.54
CA ALA A 168 -8.27 -0.90 2.05
C ALA A 168 -8.81 0.54 2.09
N ALA A 169 -8.51 1.30 3.14
CA ALA A 169 -8.87 2.71 3.21
C ALA A 169 -8.11 3.54 2.15
N VAL A 170 -6.83 3.22 1.91
CA VAL A 170 -6.05 3.82 0.81
C VAL A 170 -6.70 3.52 -0.54
N ALA A 171 -7.14 2.27 -0.76
CA ALA A 171 -7.76 1.84 -2.00
C ALA A 171 -9.11 2.54 -2.25
N ILE A 172 -9.95 2.67 -1.23
CA ILE A 172 -11.24 3.38 -1.31
C ILE A 172 -11.01 4.87 -1.61
N ASP A 173 -10.16 5.53 -0.84
CA ASP A 173 -9.85 6.94 -1.04
C ASP A 173 -9.29 7.19 -2.45
N PHE A 174 -8.40 6.34 -2.93
CA PHE A 174 -7.84 6.43 -4.26
C PHE A 174 -8.88 6.23 -5.37
N ALA A 175 -9.71 5.18 -5.26
CA ALA A 175 -10.72 4.84 -6.25
C ALA A 175 -11.80 5.91 -6.41
N LEU A 176 -12.10 6.66 -5.35
CA LEU A 176 -13.04 7.78 -5.43
C LEU A 176 -12.47 9.03 -6.09
N HIS A 177 -11.18 9.28 -5.91
CA HIS A 177 -10.54 10.46 -6.50
C HIS A 177 -10.04 10.23 -7.94
N TYR A 178 -9.74 8.98 -8.29
CA TYR A 178 -9.23 8.57 -9.61
C TYR A 178 -9.95 7.31 -10.09
N PRO A 179 -11.29 7.38 -10.33
CA PRO A 179 -12.08 6.21 -10.69
C PRO A 179 -11.63 5.55 -11.99
N GLU A 180 -11.08 6.33 -12.92
CA GLU A 180 -10.53 5.84 -14.19
C GLU A 180 -9.28 4.96 -14.01
N ALA A 181 -8.57 5.12 -12.90
CA ALA A 181 -7.36 4.36 -12.59
C ALA A 181 -7.65 2.98 -11.98
N VAL A 182 -8.90 2.72 -11.58
CA VAL A 182 -9.29 1.49 -10.89
C VAL A 182 -10.34 0.73 -11.69
N LYS A 183 -10.12 -0.55 -11.91
CA LYS A 183 -11.07 -1.46 -12.57
C LYS A 183 -11.93 -2.22 -11.56
N LYS A 184 -11.28 -2.77 -10.53
CA LYS A 184 -11.91 -3.56 -9.46
C LYS A 184 -11.18 -3.28 -8.14
N LEU A 185 -11.85 -3.52 -7.01
CA LEU A 185 -11.25 -3.44 -5.69
C LEU A 185 -11.23 -4.81 -5.00
N VAL A 186 -10.16 -5.09 -4.25
CA VAL A 186 -10.10 -6.21 -3.31
C VAL A 186 -9.74 -5.65 -1.95
N LEU A 187 -10.64 -5.78 -0.98
CA LEU A 187 -10.51 -5.25 0.36
C LEU A 187 -10.39 -6.42 1.35
N ILE A 188 -9.25 -6.52 2.04
CA ILE A 188 -8.94 -7.64 2.92
C ILE A 188 -8.95 -7.16 4.36
N ASN A 189 -9.83 -7.70 5.21
CA ASN A 189 -9.99 -7.27 6.62
C ASN A 189 -9.92 -5.76 6.76
N ALA A 190 -10.81 -5.08 6.07
CA ALA A 190 -10.72 -3.66 5.77
C ALA A 190 -10.93 -2.77 6.99
N SER A 191 -9.92 -2.00 7.39
CA SER A 191 -10.02 -0.98 8.45
C SER A 191 -10.51 0.34 7.86
N VAL A 192 -11.83 0.46 7.66
CA VAL A 192 -12.45 1.59 6.95
C VAL A 192 -13.42 2.41 7.81
N TYR A 193 -13.79 1.91 8.99
CA TYR A 193 -14.65 2.61 9.93
C TYR A 193 -13.87 3.33 11.04
N ALA A 194 -12.55 3.22 11.04
CA ALA A 194 -11.74 4.02 11.94
C ALA A 194 -11.92 5.51 11.63
N GLU A 195 -12.28 6.28 12.66
CA GLU A 195 -12.40 7.74 12.54
C GLU A 195 -11.03 8.41 12.62
N GLY A 196 -10.16 8.08 11.64
CA GLY A 196 -8.79 8.55 11.62
C GLY A 196 -7.97 8.07 12.83
N ASN A 197 -7.07 8.93 13.31
CA ASN A 197 -6.24 8.65 14.49
C ASN A 197 -6.89 9.13 15.80
N GLY A 198 -8.15 9.59 15.78
CA GLY A 198 -8.86 10.10 16.95
C GLY A 198 -8.06 11.19 17.68
N ASN A 199 -7.94 11.05 19.01
CA ASN A 199 -7.21 12.01 19.84
C ASN A 199 -5.67 11.95 19.68
N LEU A 200 -5.13 10.97 18.95
CA LEU A 200 -3.67 10.86 18.75
C LEU A 200 -3.10 12.07 17.98
N SER A 201 -3.89 12.65 17.08
CA SER A 201 -3.50 13.88 16.36
C SER A 201 -3.36 15.12 17.25
N LYS A 202 -3.93 15.08 18.46
CA LYS A 202 -3.89 16.17 19.44
C LYS A 202 -2.78 16.02 20.49
N LEU A 203 -2.01 14.93 20.44
CA LEU A 203 -0.94 14.68 21.40
C LEU A 203 0.20 15.71 21.23
N PRO A 204 0.84 16.15 22.33
CA PRO A 204 2.06 16.92 22.25
C PRO A 204 3.11 16.20 21.38
N THR A 205 3.85 16.96 20.59
CA THR A 205 4.84 16.42 19.64
C THR A 205 5.82 15.45 20.30
N THR A 206 6.29 15.76 21.50
CA THR A 206 7.20 14.89 22.27
C THR A 206 6.59 13.54 22.60
N VAL A 207 5.30 13.50 22.95
CA VAL A 207 4.55 12.27 23.24
C VAL A 207 4.35 11.47 21.97
N ALA A 208 3.99 12.12 20.86
CA ALA A 208 3.86 11.47 19.56
C ALA A 208 5.18 10.82 19.11
N TYR A 209 6.31 11.54 19.26
CA TYR A 209 7.65 11.02 18.96
C TYR A 209 8.05 9.83 19.84
N ALA A 210 7.74 9.87 21.13
CA ALA A 210 7.96 8.75 22.04
C ALA A 210 7.10 7.54 21.62
N GLY A 211 5.79 7.74 21.41
CA GLY A 211 4.86 6.70 20.99
C GLY A 211 5.27 6.01 19.69
N VAL A 212 5.59 6.79 18.64
CA VAL A 212 6.08 6.22 17.37
C VAL A 212 7.39 5.47 17.55
N SER A 213 8.29 5.94 18.42
CA SER A 213 9.53 5.21 18.71
C SER A 213 9.27 3.81 19.30
N PHE A 214 8.20 3.64 20.06
CA PHE A 214 7.78 2.33 20.58
C PHE A 214 7.28 1.39 19.47
N LEU A 215 6.66 1.90 18.39
CA LEU A 215 6.19 1.06 17.28
C LEU A 215 7.32 0.27 16.61
N LYS A 216 8.56 0.72 16.69
CA LYS A 216 9.73 0.00 16.16
C LYS A 216 10.29 -1.04 17.13
N CYS A 217 9.78 -1.10 18.36
CA CYS A 217 10.24 -2.02 19.41
C CYS A 217 9.85 -3.46 19.08
N LEU A 218 10.79 -4.40 19.14
CA LEU A 218 10.54 -5.81 18.82
C LEU A 218 9.45 -6.45 19.68
N PRO A 219 9.41 -6.31 21.02
CA PRO A 219 8.35 -6.90 21.83
C PRO A 219 6.96 -6.41 21.46
N LEU A 220 6.80 -5.10 21.18
CA LEU A 220 5.50 -4.54 20.81
C LEU A 220 5.03 -5.06 19.45
N ARG A 221 5.92 -5.11 18.45
CA ARG A 221 5.59 -5.67 17.12
C ARG A 221 5.29 -7.15 17.18
N PHE A 222 6.04 -7.89 17.98
CA PHE A 222 5.77 -9.31 18.19
C PHE A 222 4.38 -9.51 18.80
N TYR A 223 4.03 -8.74 19.83
CA TYR A 223 2.72 -8.80 20.47
C TYR A 223 1.60 -8.40 19.49
N ALA A 224 1.79 -7.34 18.70
CA ALA A 224 0.84 -6.94 17.67
C ALA A 224 0.61 -8.05 16.63
N ASN A 225 1.67 -8.73 16.20
CA ASN A 225 1.57 -9.87 15.28
C ASN A 225 0.86 -11.07 15.94
N MET A 226 1.08 -11.31 17.24
CA MET A 226 0.36 -12.35 17.98
C MET A 226 -1.16 -12.13 17.99
N ILE A 227 -1.61 -10.87 18.04
CA ILE A 227 -3.04 -10.53 17.96
C ILE A 227 -3.54 -10.62 16.51
N ALA A 228 -2.71 -10.21 15.54
CA ALA A 228 -3.08 -10.20 14.14
C ALA A 228 -3.21 -11.60 13.52
N PHE A 229 -2.44 -12.55 14.00
CA PHE A 229 -2.45 -13.92 13.49
C PHE A 229 -3.29 -14.86 14.36
N SER A 230 -3.96 -15.81 13.71
CA SER A 230 -4.75 -16.85 14.39
C SER A 230 -3.96 -18.15 14.60
N ASN A 231 -3.35 -18.68 13.54
CA ASN A 231 -2.76 -20.02 13.52
C ASN A 231 -1.31 -20.03 13.02
N ILE A 232 -0.48 -19.11 13.50
CA ILE A 232 0.93 -19.05 13.13
C ILE A 232 1.83 -19.41 14.31
N SER A 233 2.87 -20.21 14.04
CA SER A 233 3.85 -20.58 15.07
C SER A 233 4.61 -19.36 15.62
N LEU A 234 5.06 -19.43 16.87
CA LEU A 234 5.86 -18.36 17.48
C LEU A 234 7.13 -18.04 16.68
N SER A 235 7.77 -19.06 16.09
CA SER A 235 8.95 -18.86 15.24
C SER A 235 8.62 -18.07 13.97
N THR A 236 7.51 -18.39 13.32
CA THR A 236 7.03 -17.66 12.14
C THR A 236 6.62 -16.23 12.51
N THR A 237 5.93 -16.05 13.64
CA THR A 237 5.59 -14.72 14.17
C THR A 237 6.84 -13.88 14.41
N PHE A 238 7.90 -14.48 14.93
CA PHE A 238 9.17 -13.80 15.15
C PHE A 238 9.84 -13.41 13.84
N ASP A 239 9.86 -14.29 12.84
CA ASP A 239 10.38 -13.98 11.50
C ASP A 239 9.57 -12.86 10.83
N TRP A 240 8.24 -12.88 10.96
CA TRP A 240 7.38 -11.79 10.50
C TRP A 240 7.69 -10.47 11.17
N THR A 241 7.90 -10.50 12.48
CA THR A 241 8.28 -9.32 13.25
C THR A 241 9.59 -8.71 12.74
N ASN A 242 10.57 -9.54 12.46
CA ASN A 242 11.86 -9.08 11.92
C ASN A 242 11.71 -8.49 10.49
N VAL A 243 10.96 -9.15 9.62
CA VAL A 243 10.69 -8.65 8.26
C VAL A 243 9.90 -7.35 8.29
N GLY A 244 8.80 -7.30 9.04
CA GLY A 244 7.96 -6.11 9.17
C GLY A 244 8.68 -4.93 9.82
N ARG A 245 9.75 -5.16 10.59
CA ARG A 245 10.54 -4.10 11.21
C ARG A 245 11.58 -3.48 10.28
N LEU A 246 11.95 -4.12 9.18
CA LEU A 246 13.05 -3.65 8.32
C LEU A 246 12.88 -2.20 7.88
N HIS A 247 11.69 -1.82 7.40
CA HIS A 247 11.42 -0.47 6.93
C HIS A 247 11.51 0.59 8.04
N CYS A 248 11.26 0.20 9.30
CA CYS A 248 11.38 1.11 10.45
C CYS A 248 12.84 1.50 10.77
N LEU A 249 13.81 0.84 10.14
CA LEU A 249 15.23 1.16 10.31
C LEU A 249 15.68 2.29 9.38
N LEU A 250 14.82 2.72 8.46
CA LEU A 250 15.11 3.83 7.55
C LEU A 250 15.00 5.17 8.28
N PRO A 251 15.85 6.15 7.93
CA PRO A 251 16.01 7.39 8.71
C PRO A 251 14.72 8.23 8.75
N TRP A 252 13.91 8.23 7.70
CA TRP A 252 12.68 9.04 7.60
C TRP A 252 11.42 8.37 8.16
N TRP A 253 11.47 7.09 8.52
CA TRP A 253 10.29 6.33 8.93
C TRP A 253 9.52 6.99 10.09
N LYS A 254 10.25 7.47 11.09
CA LYS A 254 9.65 8.05 12.30
C LYS A 254 8.89 9.34 11.97
N GLU A 255 9.53 10.25 11.27
CA GLU A 255 8.97 11.54 10.90
C GLU A 255 7.79 11.38 9.92
N ALA A 256 7.91 10.45 8.97
CA ALA A 256 6.82 10.13 8.03
C ALA A 256 5.60 9.56 8.75
N THR A 257 5.81 8.66 9.72
CA THR A 257 4.72 8.08 10.52
C THR A 257 4.05 9.15 11.39
N ILE A 258 4.83 10.04 12.02
CA ILE A 258 4.30 11.18 12.79
C ILE A 258 3.51 12.13 11.90
N SER A 259 4.04 12.45 10.70
CA SER A 259 3.34 13.31 9.73
C SER A 259 1.97 12.73 9.35
N PHE A 260 1.89 11.40 9.14
CA PHE A 260 0.63 10.71 8.90
C PHE A 260 -0.31 10.76 10.11
N MET A 261 0.19 10.50 11.30
CA MET A 261 -0.64 10.52 12.52
C MET A 261 -1.17 11.92 12.82
N ASN A 262 -0.35 12.96 12.64
CA ASN A 262 -0.76 14.35 12.88
C ASN A 262 -1.79 14.87 11.87
N CYS A 263 -1.86 14.29 10.65
CA CYS A 263 -2.90 14.67 9.70
C CYS A 263 -4.28 14.04 10.01
N GLY A 264 -4.41 13.25 11.07
CA GLY A 264 -5.64 12.59 11.48
C GLY A 264 -5.87 11.20 10.90
N GLY A 265 -5.00 10.72 9.97
CA GLY A 265 -5.15 9.40 9.34
C GLY A 265 -6.30 9.31 8.34
N TYR A 266 -6.63 8.09 7.91
CA TYR A 266 -7.74 7.85 7.00
C TYR A 266 -9.09 7.86 7.75
N ASN A 267 -10.07 8.55 7.16
CA ASN A 267 -11.48 8.51 7.55
C ASN A 267 -12.30 8.38 6.27
N VAL A 268 -12.61 7.17 5.87
CA VAL A 268 -13.30 6.86 4.60
C VAL A 268 -14.73 6.35 4.78
N ALA A 269 -15.22 6.23 6.03
CA ALA A 269 -16.54 5.69 6.34
C ALA A 269 -17.66 6.38 5.54
N GLY A 270 -17.65 7.71 5.48
CA GLY A 270 -18.63 8.50 4.70
C GLY A 270 -18.51 8.36 3.18
N GLN A 271 -17.45 7.74 2.70
CA GLN A 271 -17.14 7.61 1.28
C GLN A 271 -17.54 6.23 0.70
N ILE A 272 -17.75 5.22 1.55
CA ILE A 272 -17.97 3.83 1.15
C ILE A 272 -19.12 3.68 0.16
N LYS A 273 -20.26 4.32 0.43
CA LYS A 273 -21.48 4.27 -0.42
C LYS A 273 -21.29 4.90 -1.80
N GLN A 274 -20.23 5.67 -2.00
CA GLN A 274 -19.92 6.33 -3.28
C GLN A 274 -19.03 5.46 -4.18
N VAL A 275 -18.46 4.37 -3.66
CA VAL A 275 -17.64 3.44 -4.43
C VAL A 275 -18.51 2.66 -5.40
N LYS A 276 -18.27 2.83 -6.70
CA LYS A 276 -19.03 2.17 -7.78
C LYS A 276 -18.32 0.95 -8.38
N HIS A 277 -17.11 0.69 -7.92
CA HIS A 277 -16.28 -0.40 -8.45
C HIS A 277 -16.76 -1.75 -7.95
N LYS A 278 -16.72 -2.76 -8.81
CA LYS A 278 -16.88 -4.15 -8.35
C LYS A 278 -15.85 -4.45 -7.28
N THR A 279 -16.30 -4.92 -6.14
CA THR A 279 -15.47 -5.07 -4.95
C THR A 279 -15.56 -6.49 -4.38
N LEU A 280 -14.40 -7.13 -4.22
CA LEU A 280 -14.27 -8.35 -3.43
C LEU A 280 -13.85 -7.99 -2.02
N ILE A 281 -14.63 -8.42 -1.04
CA ILE A 281 -14.29 -8.32 0.39
C ILE A 281 -13.81 -9.70 0.84
N ILE A 282 -12.59 -9.76 1.37
CA ILE A 282 -12.01 -10.97 1.97
C ILE A 282 -11.93 -10.75 3.48
N CYS A 283 -12.47 -11.67 4.26
CA CYS A 283 -12.51 -11.59 5.71
C CYS A 283 -11.88 -12.85 6.32
N GLY A 284 -10.94 -12.68 7.24
CA GLY A 284 -10.45 -13.76 8.08
C GLY A 284 -11.49 -14.12 9.15
N GLU A 285 -11.80 -15.42 9.29
CA GLU A 285 -12.84 -15.91 10.20
C GLU A 285 -12.54 -15.57 11.67
N GLN A 286 -11.28 -15.50 12.03
CA GLN A 286 -10.79 -15.33 13.40
C GLN A 286 -10.10 -13.96 13.59
N ASP A 287 -10.47 -12.95 12.78
CA ASP A 287 -9.93 -11.60 12.94
C ASP A 287 -10.35 -11.00 14.28
N GLN A 288 -9.36 -10.68 15.12
CA GLN A 288 -9.56 -10.06 16.43
C GLN A 288 -9.42 -8.52 16.40
N ILE A 289 -9.09 -7.94 15.23
CA ILE A 289 -8.85 -6.50 15.05
C ILE A 289 -10.07 -5.86 14.38
N ILE A 290 -10.54 -6.45 13.28
CA ILE A 290 -11.74 -5.98 12.57
C ILE A 290 -12.86 -6.99 12.79
N SER A 291 -13.95 -6.55 13.36
CA SER A 291 -15.07 -7.41 13.67
C SER A 291 -15.79 -7.89 12.39
N TYR A 292 -16.39 -9.08 12.48
CA TYR A 292 -17.23 -9.60 11.40
C TYR A 292 -18.42 -8.66 11.11
N GLN A 293 -18.95 -7.99 12.14
CA GLN A 293 -20.04 -7.00 12.00
C GLN A 293 -19.61 -5.79 11.16
N GLU A 294 -18.37 -5.30 11.33
CA GLU A 294 -17.83 -4.22 10.49
C GLU A 294 -17.66 -4.66 9.05
N THR A 295 -17.20 -5.90 8.82
CA THR A 295 -17.09 -6.46 7.48
C THR A 295 -18.46 -6.63 6.81
N MET A 296 -19.45 -7.11 7.53
CA MET A 296 -20.84 -7.20 7.05
C MET A 296 -21.42 -5.83 6.74
N LYS A 297 -21.19 -4.84 7.61
CA LYS A 297 -21.60 -3.46 7.37
C LYS A 297 -20.97 -2.92 6.08
N LEU A 298 -19.68 -3.15 5.86
CA LEU A 298 -18.97 -2.77 4.63
C LEU A 298 -19.62 -3.40 3.40
N HIS A 299 -19.95 -4.69 3.46
CA HIS A 299 -20.62 -5.40 2.38
C HIS A 299 -22.02 -4.80 2.07
N CYS A 300 -22.79 -4.47 3.09
CA CYS A 300 -24.09 -3.84 2.93
C CYS A 300 -24.02 -2.40 2.39
N GLU A 301 -22.97 -1.66 2.68
CA GLU A 301 -22.79 -0.27 2.25
C GLU A 301 -22.16 -0.13 0.86
N LEU A 302 -21.43 -1.13 0.38
CA LEU A 302 -20.86 -1.15 -0.98
C LEU A 302 -21.89 -1.62 -2.01
N PRO A 303 -22.21 -0.82 -3.05
CA PRO A 303 -23.29 -1.12 -4.00
C PRO A 303 -23.06 -2.40 -4.81
N ASP A 304 -21.83 -2.72 -5.18
CA ASP A 304 -21.46 -3.89 -5.98
C ASP A 304 -20.30 -4.64 -5.31
N SER A 305 -20.64 -5.44 -4.30
CA SER A 305 -19.64 -6.20 -3.56
C SER A 305 -20.03 -7.64 -3.33
N LYS A 306 -19.01 -8.50 -3.24
CA LYS A 306 -19.12 -9.89 -2.77
C LYS A 306 -18.15 -10.14 -1.63
N MET A 307 -18.58 -10.92 -0.66
CA MET A 307 -17.77 -11.27 0.50
C MET A 307 -17.33 -12.74 0.44
N ARG A 308 -16.10 -13.00 0.87
CA ARG A 308 -15.53 -14.33 1.05
C ARG A 308 -14.86 -14.43 2.40
N LEU A 309 -15.19 -15.49 3.12
CA LEU A 309 -14.59 -15.82 4.40
C LEU A 309 -13.39 -16.75 4.17
N VAL A 310 -12.29 -16.45 4.86
CA VAL A 310 -11.10 -17.30 4.88
C VAL A 310 -11.08 -18.04 6.21
N PRO A 311 -11.29 -19.37 6.21
CA PRO A 311 -11.37 -20.13 7.44
C PRO A 311 -10.02 -20.19 8.14
N GLU A 312 -10.06 -20.32 9.47
CA GLU A 312 -8.87 -20.46 10.33
C GLU A 312 -7.80 -19.40 10.05
N SER A 313 -8.17 -18.15 9.84
CA SER A 313 -7.22 -17.06 9.68
C SER A 313 -7.66 -15.80 10.41
N GLY A 314 -6.68 -15.06 10.91
CA GLY A 314 -6.85 -13.79 11.62
C GLY A 314 -6.89 -12.59 10.69
N HIS A 315 -6.27 -11.49 11.15
CA HIS A 315 -6.31 -10.18 10.49
C HIS A 315 -5.55 -10.13 9.15
N LEU A 316 -4.58 -11.02 8.94
CA LEU A 316 -3.76 -11.02 7.72
C LEU A 316 -3.92 -12.34 6.93
N PRO A 317 -5.12 -12.64 6.39
CA PRO A 317 -5.37 -13.90 5.68
C PRO A 317 -4.48 -14.10 4.46
N HIS A 318 -4.05 -13.03 3.79
CA HIS A 318 -3.09 -13.09 2.67
C HIS A 318 -1.69 -13.53 3.10
N VAL A 319 -1.42 -13.50 4.40
CA VAL A 319 -0.20 -14.00 5.03
C VAL A 319 -0.37 -15.41 5.55
N GLU A 320 -1.47 -15.68 6.24
CA GLU A 320 -1.73 -16.96 6.90
C GLU A 320 -2.17 -18.05 5.91
N LYS A 321 -2.96 -17.69 4.93
CA LYS A 321 -3.53 -18.58 3.90
C LYS A 321 -3.26 -18.03 2.48
N PRO A 322 -1.99 -17.77 2.12
CA PRO A 322 -1.64 -17.05 0.88
C PRO A 322 -2.18 -17.73 -0.38
N THR A 323 -2.18 -19.06 -0.42
CA THR A 323 -2.69 -19.84 -1.56
C THR A 323 -4.19 -19.62 -1.76
N TYR A 324 -4.96 -19.66 -0.65
CA TYR A 324 -6.40 -19.47 -0.72
C TYR A 324 -6.75 -18.03 -1.13
N VAL A 325 -6.09 -17.03 -0.54
CA VAL A 325 -6.32 -15.62 -0.90
C VAL A 325 -5.89 -15.33 -2.33
N ALA A 326 -4.75 -15.86 -2.79
CA ALA A 326 -4.32 -15.71 -4.18
C ALA A 326 -5.32 -16.33 -5.16
N GLN A 327 -5.91 -17.48 -4.81
CA GLN A 327 -6.98 -18.10 -5.60
C GLN A 327 -8.22 -17.21 -5.68
N LEU A 328 -8.70 -16.66 -4.56
CA LEU A 328 -9.85 -15.75 -4.54
C LEU A 328 -9.61 -14.50 -5.39
N ILE A 329 -8.41 -13.92 -5.29
CA ILE A 329 -8.03 -12.76 -6.11
C ILE A 329 -8.02 -13.14 -7.59
N ARG A 330 -7.39 -14.26 -7.96
CA ARG A 330 -7.35 -14.75 -9.35
C ARG A 330 -8.75 -14.96 -9.93
N GLU A 331 -9.63 -15.65 -9.20
CA GLU A 331 -11.01 -15.90 -9.63
C GLU A 331 -11.78 -14.59 -9.84
N PHE A 332 -11.59 -13.61 -8.95
CA PHE A 332 -12.19 -12.29 -9.06
C PHE A 332 -11.65 -11.49 -10.25
N VAL A 333 -10.35 -11.58 -10.53
CA VAL A 333 -9.70 -10.88 -11.65
C VAL A 333 -10.17 -11.44 -12.98
N GLN A 334 -10.17 -12.77 -13.12
CA GLN A 334 -10.44 -13.49 -14.37
C GLN A 334 -11.92 -13.78 -14.61
N GLY A 335 -12.75 -13.75 -13.58
CA GLY A 335 -14.19 -14.05 -13.70
C GLY A 335 -14.98 -12.83 -14.19
N ASP A 336 -15.67 -12.98 -15.34
CA ASP A 336 -16.63 -11.98 -15.83
C ASP A 336 -18.04 -12.19 -15.24
N SER A 337 -18.36 -13.39 -14.78
CA SER A 337 -19.64 -13.76 -14.14
C SER A 337 -19.47 -13.88 -12.63
N TRP A 338 -19.87 -12.83 -11.95
CA TRP A 338 -19.93 -12.80 -10.48
C TRP A 338 -21.35 -12.59 -10.02
#